data_0e22655333bb2c8d27119d807b25952d
#
_entry.id   0e22655333bb2c8d27119d807b25952d
#
_cell.length_a   1.000
_cell.length_b   1.000
_cell.length_c   1.000
_cell.angle_alpha   90.00
_cell.angle_beta   90.00
_cell.angle_gamma   90.00
#
_symmetry.space_group_name_H-M   'P 1'
#
loop_
_entity.id
_entity.type
_entity.pdbx_description
1 polymer ?
#
loop_
_entity_poly.entity_id
_entity_poly.type
_entity_poly.pdbx_seq_one_letter_code
_entity_poly.pdbx_strand_id
1 'polypeptide(L)'
;MNQTKLLAVAGLILLGVIIVASTIYTVDEREKTVVVRFGQVIRYDDKPGLHVKTPFLDSVRFFDSRVLTLDFEPQPFLTKEKKNVIVDSYVKWRIVDVLKFYVAVGGDEYRARQRLSPVISSGLRDEFGKRSVQEVISGDRRKIMEI
;
A
#
# COMPACT_ATOMS: atom_id res chain seq x y z
N MET A 1 6.13 -52.41 22.15
CA MET A 1 6.26 -51.39 21.08
C MET A 1 7.42 -50.53 21.50
N ASN A 2 8.51 -50.48 20.71
CA ASN A 2 9.76 -49.82 21.16
C ASN A 2 9.56 -48.32 21.35
N GLN A 3 9.98 -47.73 22.45
CA GLN A 3 9.87 -46.29 22.75
C GLN A 3 10.41 -45.42 21.61
N THR A 4 11.45 -45.86 20.92
CA THR A 4 12.03 -45.18 19.77
C THR A 4 11.06 -45.05 18.58
N LYS A 5 10.25 -46.11 18.32
CA LYS A 5 9.22 -46.08 17.24
C LYS A 5 8.06 -45.15 17.58
N LEU A 6 7.71 -45.10 18.88
CA LEU A 6 6.64 -44.20 19.36
C LEU A 6 7.06 -42.76 19.27
N LEU A 7 8.32 -42.41 19.64
CA LEU A 7 8.89 -41.10 19.49
C LEU A 7 9.01 -40.69 17.99
N ALA A 8 9.41 -41.60 17.12
CA ALA A 8 9.50 -41.32 15.71
C ALA A 8 8.12 -41.04 15.08
N VAL A 9 7.09 -41.78 15.46
CA VAL A 9 5.71 -41.55 14.99
C VAL A 9 5.16 -40.22 15.53
N ALA A 10 5.41 -39.94 16.81
CA ALA A 10 5.01 -38.66 17.43
C ALA A 10 5.70 -37.45 16.73
N GLY A 11 6.99 -37.58 16.41
CA GLY A 11 7.73 -36.57 15.67
C GLY A 11 7.19 -36.33 14.26
N LEU A 12 6.81 -37.41 13.57
CA LEU A 12 6.25 -37.34 12.22
C LEU A 12 4.85 -36.70 12.20
N ILE A 13 4.03 -37.00 13.21
CA ILE A 13 2.71 -36.37 13.39
C ILE A 13 2.89 -34.87 13.69
N LEU A 14 3.81 -34.50 14.59
CA LEU A 14 4.09 -33.13 14.92
C LEU A 14 4.56 -32.33 13.70
N LEU A 15 5.46 -32.91 12.91
CA LEU A 15 5.92 -32.31 11.65
C LEU A 15 4.76 -32.09 10.68
N GLY A 16 3.87 -33.07 10.52
CA GLY A 16 2.68 -32.96 9.70
C GLY A 16 1.76 -31.82 10.13
N VAL A 17 1.53 -31.68 11.44
CA VAL A 17 0.70 -30.60 12.00
C VAL A 17 1.32 -29.23 11.74
N ILE A 18 2.64 -29.09 11.89
CA ILE A 18 3.35 -27.84 11.60
C ILE A 18 3.22 -27.44 10.13
N ILE A 19 3.34 -28.41 9.21
CA ILE A 19 3.19 -28.17 7.75
C ILE A 19 1.76 -27.70 7.44
N VAL A 20 0.75 -28.38 7.98
CA VAL A 20 -0.66 -27.99 7.77
C VAL A 20 -0.95 -26.62 8.36
N ALA A 21 -0.47 -26.34 9.57
CA ALA A 21 -0.66 -25.04 10.21
C ALA A 21 0.02 -23.88 9.43
N SER A 22 1.16 -24.14 8.80
CA SER A 22 1.87 -23.13 7.99
C SER A 22 1.27 -22.92 6.60
N THR A 23 0.31 -23.77 6.20
CA THR A 23 -0.35 -23.71 4.89
C THR A 23 -1.52 -22.72 4.89
N ILE A 24 -2.12 -22.44 6.04
CA ILE A 24 -3.32 -21.60 6.18
C ILE A 24 -2.91 -20.19 6.59
N TYR A 25 -3.52 -19.19 5.97
CA TYR A 25 -3.44 -17.79 6.40
C TYR A 25 -4.81 -17.11 6.30
N THR A 26 -5.00 -16.08 7.11
CA THR A 26 -6.25 -15.31 7.16
C THR A 26 -6.01 -13.93 6.57
N VAL A 27 -6.95 -13.46 5.75
CA VAL A 27 -6.98 -12.10 5.20
C VAL A 27 -8.10 -11.34 5.88
N ASP A 28 -7.77 -10.19 6.46
CA ASP A 28 -8.75 -9.27 7.06
C ASP A 28 -9.46 -8.47 5.96
N GLU A 29 -10.70 -7.98 6.25
CA GLU A 29 -11.45 -7.11 5.32
C GLU A 29 -10.73 -5.79 5.00
N ARG A 30 -9.82 -5.37 5.87
CA ARG A 30 -9.03 -4.14 5.74
C ARG A 30 -7.74 -4.34 4.97
N GLU A 31 -7.43 -5.57 4.63
CA GLU A 31 -6.18 -5.95 3.98
C GLU A 31 -6.45 -6.62 2.64
N LYS A 32 -5.52 -6.42 1.73
CA LYS A 32 -5.43 -7.14 0.47
C LYS A 32 -4.11 -7.88 0.44
N THR A 33 -4.09 -9.06 -0.17
CA THR A 33 -2.89 -9.87 -0.18
C THR A 33 -2.40 -10.17 -1.58
N VAL A 34 -1.08 -10.27 -1.69
CA VAL A 34 -0.39 -10.75 -2.89
C VAL A 34 0.46 -11.93 -2.50
N VAL A 35 0.24 -13.04 -3.17
CA VAL A 35 1.05 -14.26 -3.00
C VAL A 35 2.18 -14.23 -4.02
N VAL A 36 3.40 -14.23 -3.52
CA VAL A 36 4.61 -14.13 -4.32
C VAL A 36 5.40 -15.44 -4.20
N ARG A 37 5.83 -15.99 -5.33
CA ARG A 37 6.71 -17.15 -5.42
C ARG A 37 7.94 -16.80 -6.25
N PHE A 38 9.13 -16.94 -5.67
CA PHE A 38 10.41 -16.58 -6.32
C PHE A 38 10.43 -15.17 -6.93
N GLY A 39 9.77 -14.20 -6.26
CA GLY A 39 9.70 -12.81 -6.73
C GLY A 39 8.60 -12.53 -7.77
N GLN A 40 7.87 -13.53 -8.23
CA GLN A 40 6.76 -13.37 -9.16
C GLN A 40 5.41 -13.45 -8.45
N VAL A 41 4.50 -12.57 -8.82
CA VAL A 41 3.12 -12.62 -8.33
C VAL A 41 2.38 -13.77 -8.99
N ILE A 42 1.91 -14.72 -8.17
CA ILE A 42 1.15 -15.89 -8.67
C ILE A 42 -0.34 -15.62 -8.52
N ARG A 43 -0.73 -15.03 -7.39
CA ARG A 43 -2.12 -14.81 -7.03
C ARG A 43 -2.25 -13.55 -6.18
N TYR A 44 -3.36 -12.89 -6.29
CA TYR A 44 -3.78 -11.82 -5.39
C TYR A 44 -5.16 -12.19 -4.84
N ASP A 45 -5.35 -11.99 -3.55
CA ASP A 45 -6.60 -12.27 -2.86
C ASP A 45 -7.17 -10.97 -2.30
N ASP A 46 -8.27 -10.50 -2.93
CA ASP A 46 -9.00 -9.31 -2.52
C ASP A 46 -10.14 -9.62 -1.55
N LYS A 47 -10.45 -10.92 -1.36
CA LYS A 47 -11.56 -11.34 -0.52
C LYS A 47 -11.06 -11.71 0.87
N PRO A 48 -11.71 -11.20 1.93
CA PRO A 48 -11.39 -11.59 3.30
C PRO A 48 -11.75 -13.06 3.53
N GLY A 49 -11.04 -13.68 4.47
CA GLY A 49 -11.29 -15.05 4.87
C GLY A 49 -10.05 -15.91 4.96
N LEU A 50 -10.26 -17.22 5.01
CA LEU A 50 -9.22 -18.22 5.10
C LEU A 50 -8.73 -18.59 3.69
N HIS A 51 -7.44 -18.51 3.51
CA HIS A 51 -6.75 -18.84 2.27
C HIS A 51 -5.64 -19.86 2.51
N VAL A 52 -5.27 -20.57 1.44
CA VAL A 52 -4.25 -21.59 1.49
C VAL A 52 -3.05 -21.15 0.67
N LYS A 53 -1.85 -21.31 1.22
CA LYS A 53 -0.58 -21.09 0.53
C LYS A 53 0.28 -22.35 0.54
N THR A 54 1.21 -22.47 -0.39
CA THR A 54 2.20 -23.53 -0.37
C THR A 54 3.29 -23.17 0.65
N PRO A 55 3.45 -23.94 1.74
CA PRO A 55 4.49 -23.66 2.72
C PRO A 55 5.87 -23.69 2.04
N PHE A 56 6.79 -22.88 2.54
CA PHE A 56 8.18 -22.70 2.08
C PHE A 56 8.36 -22.07 0.70
N LEU A 57 7.39 -22.17 -0.21
CA LEU A 57 7.49 -21.64 -1.59
C LEU A 57 6.80 -20.28 -1.74
N ASP A 58 5.67 -20.10 -1.07
CA ASP A 58 4.83 -18.91 -1.20
C ASP A 58 5.07 -17.93 -0.06
N SER A 59 5.36 -16.69 -0.41
CA SER A 59 5.41 -15.56 0.50
C SER A 59 4.15 -14.71 0.33
N VAL A 60 3.42 -14.47 1.41
CA VAL A 60 2.23 -13.63 1.41
C VAL A 60 2.63 -12.23 1.85
N ARG A 61 2.25 -11.22 1.08
CA ARG A 61 2.41 -9.81 1.39
C ARG A 61 1.04 -9.20 1.63
N PHE A 62 0.90 -8.52 2.77
CA PHE A 62 -0.31 -7.85 3.19
C PHE A 62 -0.21 -6.35 2.87
N PHE A 63 -1.30 -5.78 2.38
CA PHE A 63 -1.40 -4.36 2.02
C PHE A 63 -2.65 -3.77 2.64
N ASP A 64 -2.50 -2.62 3.29
CA ASP A 64 -3.65 -1.90 3.85
C ASP A 64 -4.51 -1.34 2.71
N SER A 65 -5.82 -1.66 2.71
CA SER A 65 -6.80 -1.14 1.76
C SER A 65 -7.46 0.15 2.22
N ARG A 66 -7.13 0.62 3.42
CA ARG A 66 -7.64 1.87 3.98
C ARG A 66 -7.08 3.08 3.25
N VAL A 67 -7.70 4.22 3.51
CA VAL A 67 -7.22 5.51 3.02
C VAL A 67 -5.99 5.91 3.83
N LEU A 68 -4.88 6.05 3.15
CA LEU A 68 -3.62 6.52 3.70
C LEU A 68 -3.49 8.03 3.48
N THR A 69 -2.80 8.71 4.37
CA THR A 69 -2.52 10.15 4.26
C THR A 69 -1.05 10.36 3.90
N LEU A 70 -0.80 11.22 2.94
CA LEU A 70 0.52 11.72 2.58
C LEU A 70 0.55 13.21 2.92
N ASP A 71 1.29 13.55 3.97
CA ASP A 71 1.51 14.93 4.39
C ASP A 71 2.75 15.49 3.69
N PHE A 72 2.63 16.72 3.20
CA PHE A 72 3.73 17.47 2.61
C PHE A 72 4.19 18.55 3.58
N GLU A 73 5.49 18.78 3.64
CA GLU A 73 6.01 19.94 4.33
C GLU A 73 5.53 21.21 3.63
N PRO A 74 5.21 22.29 4.39
CA PRO A 74 4.80 23.54 3.81
C PRO A 74 5.82 24.05 2.78
N GLN A 75 5.37 24.27 1.56
CA GLN A 75 6.23 24.67 0.44
C GLN A 75 5.75 26.01 -0.15
N PRO A 76 6.68 26.86 -0.63
CA PRO A 76 6.34 28.07 -1.34
C PRO A 76 5.92 27.76 -2.78
N PHE A 77 4.74 28.21 -3.17
CA PHE A 77 4.22 28.16 -4.54
C PHE A 77 4.10 29.56 -5.11
N LEU A 78 4.50 29.72 -6.37
CA LEU A 78 4.41 30.98 -7.07
C LEU A 78 3.05 31.08 -7.76
N THR A 79 2.30 32.15 -7.46
CA THR A 79 1.01 32.44 -8.11
C THR A 79 1.21 33.17 -9.43
N LYS A 80 0.10 33.30 -10.21
CA LYS A 80 0.05 34.07 -11.48
C LYS A 80 0.61 35.49 -11.32
N GLU A 81 0.42 36.11 -10.18
CA GLU A 81 0.90 37.48 -9.85
C GLU A 81 2.37 37.52 -9.42
N LYS A 82 3.10 36.38 -9.52
CA LYS A 82 4.49 36.24 -9.06
C LYS A 82 4.66 36.48 -7.55
N LYS A 83 3.63 36.19 -6.77
CA LYS A 83 3.70 36.23 -5.30
C LYS A 83 3.89 34.83 -4.75
N ASN A 84 4.76 34.67 -3.76
CA ASN A 84 4.95 33.41 -3.07
C ASN A 84 3.86 33.21 -2.01
N VAL A 85 3.21 32.06 -2.06
CA VAL A 85 2.25 31.62 -1.06
C VAL A 85 2.79 30.33 -0.43
N ILE A 86 2.88 30.28 0.88
CA ILE A 86 3.24 29.05 1.59
C ILE A 86 1.99 28.21 1.73
N VAL A 87 2.03 27.01 1.17
CA VAL A 87 0.91 26.08 1.16
C VAL A 87 1.27 24.85 1.97
N ASP A 88 0.44 24.55 2.94
CA ASP A 88 0.43 23.30 3.67
C ASP A 88 -0.63 22.39 3.04
N SER A 89 -0.24 21.19 2.63
CA SER A 89 -1.12 20.29 1.89
C SER A 89 -0.94 18.84 2.33
N TYR A 90 -2.03 18.11 2.30
CA TYR A 90 -2.03 16.67 2.48
C TYR A 90 -2.89 16.01 1.38
N VAL A 91 -2.54 14.79 1.03
CA VAL A 91 -3.26 13.99 0.04
C VAL A 91 -3.69 12.67 0.65
N LYS A 92 -4.95 12.34 0.45
CA LYS A 92 -5.49 11.02 0.83
C LYS A 92 -5.45 10.12 -0.39
N TRP A 93 -4.89 8.94 -0.23
CA TRP A 93 -4.78 7.94 -1.29
C TRP A 93 -5.05 6.54 -0.74
N ARG A 94 -5.38 5.60 -1.61
CA ARG A 94 -5.58 4.20 -1.24
C ARG A 94 -5.12 3.27 -2.34
N ILE A 95 -4.77 2.04 -1.97
CA ILE A 95 -4.40 0.99 -2.90
C ILE A 95 -5.69 0.33 -3.41
N VAL A 96 -6.07 0.62 -4.66
CA VAL A 96 -7.25 0.01 -5.30
C VAL A 96 -6.87 -1.32 -5.93
N ASP A 97 -5.79 -1.33 -6.73
CA ASP A 97 -5.28 -2.50 -7.43
C ASP A 97 -3.91 -2.89 -6.86
N VAL A 98 -3.92 -3.94 -6.05
CA VAL A 98 -2.72 -4.41 -5.33
C VAL A 98 -1.68 -4.96 -6.28
N LEU A 99 -2.11 -5.61 -7.38
CA LEU A 99 -1.18 -6.16 -8.37
C LEU A 99 -0.39 -5.07 -9.06
N LYS A 100 -1.07 -4.03 -9.55
CA LYS A 100 -0.41 -2.88 -10.17
C LYS A 100 0.50 -2.15 -9.18
N PHE A 101 0.04 -1.99 -7.95
CA PHE A 101 0.84 -1.38 -6.89
C PHE A 101 2.12 -2.18 -6.63
N TYR A 102 2.01 -3.50 -6.49
CA TYR A 102 3.17 -4.36 -6.26
C TYR A 102 4.17 -4.28 -7.43
N VAL A 103 3.69 -4.36 -8.67
CA VAL A 103 4.55 -4.27 -9.86
C VAL A 103 5.21 -2.88 -9.97
N ALA A 104 4.49 -1.80 -9.66
CA ALA A 104 5.00 -0.45 -9.80
C ALA A 104 6.05 -0.07 -8.74
N VAL A 105 5.84 -0.45 -7.48
CA VAL A 105 6.68 0.01 -6.34
C VAL A 105 7.27 -1.13 -5.50
N GLY A 106 7.08 -2.39 -5.92
CA GLY A 106 7.57 -3.56 -5.19
C GLY A 106 6.82 -3.81 -3.88
N GLY A 107 5.63 -3.23 -3.73
CA GLY A 107 4.84 -3.32 -2.51
C GLY A 107 5.35 -2.46 -1.35
N ASP A 108 6.14 -1.46 -1.63
CA ASP A 108 6.70 -0.57 -0.62
C ASP A 108 5.96 0.79 -0.65
N GLU A 109 5.25 1.10 0.43
CA GLU A 109 4.51 2.35 0.57
C GLU A 109 5.43 3.58 0.57
N TYR A 110 6.64 3.46 1.10
CA TYR A 110 7.61 4.55 1.08
C TYR A 110 8.02 4.90 -0.35
N ARG A 111 8.28 3.89 -1.19
CA ARG A 111 8.55 4.10 -2.62
C ARG A 111 7.36 4.69 -3.36
N ALA A 112 6.14 4.30 -2.98
CA ALA A 112 4.93 4.89 -3.54
C ALA A 112 4.85 6.38 -3.20
N ARG A 113 5.08 6.76 -1.94
CA ARG A 113 5.14 8.15 -1.50
C ARG A 113 6.19 8.96 -2.26
N GLN A 114 7.40 8.41 -2.42
CA GLN A 114 8.46 9.07 -3.18
C GLN A 114 8.11 9.31 -4.65
N ARG A 115 7.31 8.43 -5.27
CA ARG A 115 6.84 8.61 -6.66
C ARG A 115 5.65 9.55 -6.76
N LEU A 116 4.75 9.54 -5.79
CA LEU A 116 3.57 10.40 -5.76
C LEU A 116 3.93 11.85 -5.45
N SER A 117 4.86 12.07 -4.53
CA SER A 117 5.22 13.41 -4.05
C SER A 117 5.60 14.40 -5.18
N PRO A 118 6.52 14.09 -6.11
CA PRO A 118 6.85 15.04 -7.19
C PRO A 118 5.71 15.27 -8.17
N VAL A 119 4.88 14.25 -8.43
CA VAL A 119 3.73 14.38 -9.34
C VAL A 119 2.70 15.34 -8.75
N ILE A 120 2.38 15.16 -7.46
CA ILE A 120 1.42 16.02 -6.75
C ILE A 120 1.97 17.44 -6.62
N SER A 121 3.25 17.60 -6.22
CA SER A 121 3.88 18.93 -6.12
C SER A 121 3.92 19.66 -7.46
N SER A 122 4.14 18.94 -8.57
CA SER A 122 4.10 19.53 -9.91
C SER A 122 2.68 19.96 -10.28
N GLY A 123 1.67 19.11 -10.03
CA GLY A 123 0.27 19.44 -10.29
C GLY A 123 -0.20 20.65 -9.48
N LEU A 124 0.17 20.72 -8.20
CA LEU A 124 -0.11 21.88 -7.36
C LEU A 124 0.56 23.13 -7.89
N ARG A 125 1.83 23.05 -8.29
CA ARG A 125 2.57 24.20 -8.85
C ARG A 125 1.92 24.74 -10.11
N ASP A 126 1.50 23.86 -11.00
CA ASP A 126 0.80 24.25 -12.23
C ASP A 126 -0.54 24.92 -11.95
N GLU A 127 -1.27 24.43 -10.97
CA GLU A 127 -2.57 24.95 -10.59
C GLU A 127 -2.46 26.31 -9.88
N PHE A 128 -1.53 26.45 -8.95
CA PHE A 128 -1.25 27.74 -8.28
C PHE A 128 -0.70 28.78 -9.26
N GLY A 129 0.11 28.39 -10.23
CA GLY A 129 0.66 29.26 -11.26
C GLY A 129 -0.40 29.89 -12.18
N LYS A 130 -1.57 29.27 -12.29
CA LYS A 130 -2.71 29.75 -13.10
C LYS A 130 -3.63 30.68 -12.33
N ARG A 131 -3.59 30.68 -11.00
CA ARG A 131 -4.52 31.39 -10.10
C ARG A 131 -3.91 32.65 -9.48
N SER A 132 -4.75 33.64 -9.20
CA SER A 132 -4.37 34.81 -8.42
C SER A 132 -4.39 34.49 -6.93
N VAL A 133 -3.68 35.29 -6.11
CA VAL A 133 -3.67 35.13 -4.64
C VAL A 133 -5.10 35.23 -4.07
N GLN A 134 -5.92 36.12 -4.62
CA GLN A 134 -7.30 36.29 -4.18
C GLN A 134 -8.15 35.05 -4.46
N GLU A 135 -7.99 34.42 -5.62
CA GLU A 135 -8.68 33.17 -5.98
C GLU A 135 -8.24 32.00 -5.11
N VAL A 136 -6.98 31.96 -4.68
CA VAL A 136 -6.46 30.95 -3.75
C VAL A 136 -7.04 31.12 -2.35
N ILE A 137 -7.15 32.37 -1.85
CA ILE A 137 -7.61 32.65 -0.51
C ILE A 137 -9.15 32.64 -0.41
N SER A 138 -9.83 33.23 -1.39
CA SER A 138 -11.30 33.37 -1.42
C SER A 138 -11.99 32.30 -2.25
N GLY A 139 -11.25 31.65 -3.11
CA GLY A 139 -11.77 30.64 -4.03
C GLY A 139 -12.21 29.36 -3.32
N ASP A 140 -13.22 28.76 -3.89
CA ASP A 140 -13.83 27.50 -3.52
C ASP A 140 -12.75 26.45 -3.25
N ARG A 141 -12.37 26.24 -2.01
CA ARG A 141 -11.42 25.19 -1.59
C ARG A 141 -11.79 23.83 -2.18
N ARG A 142 -13.07 23.62 -2.48
CA ARG A 142 -13.59 22.39 -3.12
C ARG A 142 -13.07 22.19 -4.54
N LYS A 143 -12.98 23.24 -5.36
CA LYS A 143 -12.50 23.13 -6.75
C LYS A 143 -11.01 22.79 -6.88
N ILE A 144 -10.22 23.08 -5.84
CA ILE A 144 -8.79 22.74 -5.81
C ILE A 144 -8.56 21.30 -5.31
N MET A 145 -9.52 20.75 -4.54
CA MET A 145 -9.42 19.41 -3.94
C MET A 145 -10.01 18.28 -4.82
N GLU A 146 -10.66 18.60 -5.93
CA GLU A 146 -11.29 17.60 -6.84
C GLU A 146 -10.41 17.21 -8.04
N ILE A 147 -9.12 17.56 -8.01
CA ILE A 147 -8.17 17.24 -9.10
C ILE A 147 -7.51 15.88 -8.85
#